data_f03b9c0aee843c1bf6beedfeff2528fd
#
_entry.id   f03b9c0aee843c1bf6beedfeff2528fd
#
_cell.length_a   1.000
_cell.length_b   1.000
_cell.length_c   1.000
_cell.angle_alpha   90.00
_cell.angle_beta   90.00
_cell.angle_gamma   90.00
#
_symmetry.space_group_name_H-M   'P 1'
#
loop_
_entity.id
_entity.type
_entity.pdbx_description
1 polymer ?
#
loop_
_entity_poly.entity_id
_entity_poly.type
_entity_poly.pdbx_seq_one_letter_code
_entity_poly.pdbx_strand_id
1 'polypeptide(L)'
;MRATIIMGVSALVLMAGCAATGQGTSGSGAPASITTATAAQLFARSLNAAAVARPDLLGPDLVRIASDNTKLIWRDAPHGRQVLVASIMAASAYEKYYAGKAGGTSPDSWGTMWVTAVPQLQEFCGGAAGDAAAKTERVKQYLGLDPSRDYSEVVEMWVAPEALARPCPDTDVTAAHCTLDASATVARPSCAAGEAACLEKQGYWDWFARNMRVNYVEGGAPWTRLGYTYDWHPQTGAPDGAVRYGASEFILKPSRPYDIRAAHTLADYCRKPAA
;
A
#
# COMPACT_ATOMS: atom_id res chain seq x y z
N MET A 1 29.24 -17.37 -49.52
CA MET A 1 30.12 -16.41 -50.27
C MET A 1 30.34 -15.19 -49.43
N ARG A 2 31.61 -14.88 -49.25
CA ARG A 2 32.26 -13.64 -48.76
C ARG A 2 32.01 -13.22 -47.31
N ALA A 3 32.97 -13.59 -46.48
CA ALA A 3 33.40 -12.93 -45.26
C ALA A 3 34.05 -11.60 -45.59
N THR A 4 33.88 -10.59 -44.71
CA THR A 4 34.74 -9.42 -44.69
C THR A 4 35.14 -9.18 -43.25
N ILE A 5 36.44 -9.40 -43.03
CA ILE A 5 37.19 -9.06 -41.80
C ILE A 5 37.69 -7.63 -41.99
N ILE A 6 37.52 -6.77 -40.99
CA ILE A 6 38.29 -5.53 -40.91
C ILE A 6 38.98 -5.47 -39.54
N MET A 7 40.29 -5.32 -39.65
CA MET A 7 41.33 -5.26 -38.63
C MET A 7 41.26 -3.99 -37.75
N GLY A 8 41.85 -4.16 -36.57
CA GLY A 8 42.04 -3.17 -35.56
C GLY A 8 43.05 -2.03 -35.87
N VAL A 9 42.96 -1.01 -35.02
CA VAL A 9 44.02 -0.05 -34.83
C VAL A 9 44.22 0.15 -33.33
N SER A 10 45.36 -0.31 -32.85
CA SER A 10 45.91 0.02 -31.52
C SER A 10 46.50 1.42 -31.54
N ALA A 11 46.04 2.30 -30.67
CA ALA A 11 46.72 3.58 -30.41
C ALA A 11 47.41 3.52 -29.04
N LEU A 12 48.71 3.52 -29.12
CA LEU A 12 49.65 3.64 -27.99
C LEU A 12 49.70 5.12 -27.57
N VAL A 13 49.34 5.48 -26.34
CA VAL A 13 49.52 6.84 -25.80
C VAL A 13 50.60 6.81 -24.72
N LEU A 14 51.66 7.55 -25.00
CA LEU A 14 52.83 7.74 -24.13
C LEU A 14 52.46 8.51 -22.85
N MET A 15 52.97 8.01 -21.74
CA MET A 15 53.00 8.70 -20.46
C MET A 15 54.09 9.80 -20.49
N ALA A 16 53.67 11.05 -20.33
CA ALA A 16 54.56 12.14 -19.96
C ALA A 16 54.34 12.50 -18.50
N GLY A 17 55.29 12.17 -17.66
CA GLY A 17 55.31 12.59 -16.26
C GLY A 17 55.64 14.06 -16.11
N CYS A 18 54.85 14.82 -15.38
CA CYS A 18 55.21 16.10 -14.79
C CYS A 18 55.12 16.01 -13.28
N ALA A 19 56.25 16.03 -12.62
CA ALA A 19 56.33 16.26 -11.19
C ALA A 19 56.05 17.73 -10.92
N ALA A 20 54.98 18.03 -10.20
CA ALA A 20 54.72 19.34 -9.63
C ALA A 20 54.70 19.22 -8.11
N THR A 21 55.69 19.83 -7.50
CA THR A 21 55.75 20.16 -6.08
C THR A 21 54.67 21.17 -5.77
N GLY A 22 53.65 20.78 -5.03
CA GLY A 22 52.54 21.65 -4.69
C GLY A 22 52.34 21.72 -3.19
N GLN A 23 52.25 22.91 -2.71
CA GLN A 23 51.96 23.33 -1.34
C GLN A 23 50.59 22.78 -0.89
N GLY A 24 50.56 22.24 0.34
CA GLY A 24 49.33 21.85 1.00
C GLY A 24 48.45 23.05 1.33
N THR A 25 47.32 23.15 0.68
CA THR A 25 46.19 23.94 1.17
C THR A 25 45.24 22.96 1.87
N SER A 26 45.15 23.11 3.18
CA SER A 26 44.14 22.48 4.02
C SER A 26 42.77 23.00 3.58
N GLY A 27 42.20 22.37 2.57
CA GLY A 27 40.81 22.58 2.22
C GLY A 27 39.94 21.96 3.30
N SER A 28 39.41 22.78 4.18
CA SER A 28 38.29 22.41 5.06
C SER A 28 37.13 22.02 4.17
N GLY A 29 37.02 20.73 3.88
CA GLY A 29 35.84 20.17 3.22
C GLY A 29 34.66 20.35 4.15
N ALA A 30 33.80 21.30 3.82
CA ALA A 30 32.49 21.36 4.50
C ALA A 30 31.84 19.98 4.38
N PRO A 31 31.27 19.45 5.49
CA PRO A 31 30.57 18.18 5.42
C PRO A 31 29.48 18.29 4.36
N ALA A 32 29.45 17.31 3.45
CA ALA A 32 28.40 17.23 2.44
C ALA A 32 27.06 17.31 3.13
N SER A 33 26.28 18.33 2.83
CA SER A 33 24.94 18.50 3.38
C SER A 33 24.12 17.27 2.99
N ILE A 34 23.73 16.46 3.99
CA ILE A 34 22.84 15.34 3.77
C ILE A 34 21.48 15.97 3.42
N THR A 35 21.18 16.02 2.13
CA THR A 35 19.88 16.50 1.66
C THR A 35 18.82 15.50 2.09
N THR A 36 17.90 15.90 2.94
CA THR A 36 16.76 15.07 3.33
C THR A 36 15.94 14.72 2.08
N ALA A 37 15.68 13.44 1.87
CA ALA A 37 14.89 12.98 0.74
C ALA A 37 13.47 13.59 0.79
N THR A 38 12.96 14.04 -0.36
CA THR A 38 11.61 14.57 -0.49
C THR A 38 10.56 13.47 -0.35
N ALA A 39 9.30 13.84 -0.05
CA ALA A 39 8.18 12.89 -0.01
C ALA A 39 8.06 12.07 -1.31
N ALA A 40 8.21 12.71 -2.47
CA ALA A 40 8.18 12.02 -3.76
C ALA A 40 9.32 11.00 -3.90
N GLN A 41 10.54 11.33 -3.46
CA GLN A 41 11.67 10.40 -3.49
C GLN A 41 11.48 9.21 -2.54
N LEU A 42 10.94 9.46 -1.34
CA LEU A 42 10.62 8.40 -0.37
C LEU A 42 9.53 7.47 -0.92
N PHE A 43 8.49 8.04 -1.50
CA PHE A 43 7.42 7.27 -2.14
C PHE A 43 7.96 6.43 -3.32
N ALA A 44 8.78 7.00 -4.20
CA ALA A 44 9.38 6.27 -5.32
C ALA A 44 10.27 5.10 -4.84
N ARG A 45 11.03 5.27 -3.74
CA ARG A 45 11.81 4.19 -3.12
C ARG A 45 10.90 3.08 -2.57
N SER A 46 9.75 3.45 -2.01
CA SER A 46 8.80 2.47 -1.45
C SER A 46 8.20 1.54 -2.49
N LEU A 47 8.02 1.99 -3.74
CA LEU A 47 7.58 1.15 -4.86
C LEU A 47 8.52 -0.04 -5.05
N ASN A 48 9.83 0.23 -5.11
CA ASN A 48 10.85 -0.82 -5.26
C ASN A 48 10.94 -1.73 -4.02
N ALA A 49 10.88 -1.15 -2.82
CA ALA A 49 10.98 -1.89 -1.58
C ALA A 49 9.79 -2.85 -1.37
N ALA A 50 8.57 -2.41 -1.73
CA ALA A 50 7.36 -3.23 -1.63
C ALA A 50 7.28 -4.32 -2.70
N ALA A 51 8.05 -4.22 -3.79
CA ALA A 51 7.99 -5.16 -4.91
C ALA A 51 8.44 -6.59 -4.55
N VAL A 52 9.19 -6.75 -3.45
CA VAL A 52 9.75 -8.04 -3.03
C VAL A 52 9.13 -8.51 -1.73
N ALA A 53 8.31 -9.56 -1.79
CA ALA A 53 7.81 -10.25 -0.61
C ALA A 53 8.82 -11.31 -0.16
N ARG A 54 9.22 -11.26 1.13
CA ARG A 54 10.22 -12.18 1.73
C ARG A 54 9.78 -12.61 3.13
N PRO A 55 10.31 -13.71 3.69
CA PRO A 55 9.96 -14.17 5.03
C PRO A 55 10.19 -13.14 6.14
N ASP A 56 11.25 -12.36 6.04
CA ASP A 56 11.61 -11.30 6.99
C ASP A 56 10.71 -10.05 6.90
N LEU A 57 9.86 -10.00 5.88
CA LEU A 57 8.85 -8.95 5.69
C LEU A 57 7.45 -9.38 6.14
N LEU A 58 7.26 -10.61 6.60
CA LEU A 58 6.03 -11.00 7.26
C LEU A 58 5.86 -10.13 8.50
N GLY A 59 4.85 -9.29 8.46
CA GLY A 59 4.59 -8.27 9.46
C GLY A 59 4.24 -8.82 10.84
N PRO A 60 4.10 -7.94 11.84
CA PRO A 60 3.43 -8.28 13.08
C PRO A 60 2.01 -8.78 12.77
N ASP A 61 1.33 -9.30 13.79
CA ASP A 61 -0.03 -9.80 13.64
C ASP A 61 -0.93 -8.78 12.93
N LEU A 62 -1.46 -9.17 11.79
CA LEU A 62 -2.44 -8.39 11.05
C LEU A 62 -3.76 -8.35 11.82
N VAL A 63 -4.51 -7.26 11.64
CA VAL A 63 -5.88 -7.18 12.16
C VAL A 63 -6.70 -8.32 11.55
N ARG A 64 -7.23 -9.19 12.41
CA ARG A 64 -8.09 -10.32 12.02
C ARG A 64 -9.54 -9.86 12.00
N ILE A 65 -10.24 -10.05 10.87
CA ILE A 65 -11.69 -9.86 10.81
C ILE A 65 -12.34 -11.15 11.28
N ALA A 66 -12.36 -11.34 12.59
CA ALA A 66 -12.89 -12.52 13.25
C ALA A 66 -13.83 -12.10 14.38
N SER A 67 -14.89 -12.85 14.61
CA SER A 67 -15.95 -12.48 15.56
C SER A 67 -15.49 -12.39 17.02
N ASP A 68 -14.36 -13.00 17.34
CA ASP A 68 -13.68 -12.96 18.65
C ASP A 68 -12.77 -11.72 18.79
N ASN A 69 -12.53 -10.97 17.72
CA ASN A 69 -11.74 -9.75 17.79
C ASN A 69 -12.55 -8.59 18.37
N THR A 70 -12.44 -8.40 19.67
CA THR A 70 -13.14 -7.35 20.43
C THR A 70 -12.60 -5.94 20.21
N LYS A 71 -11.45 -5.80 19.52
CA LYS A 71 -10.92 -4.48 19.14
C LYS A 71 -11.63 -3.87 17.93
N LEU A 72 -12.40 -4.68 17.20
CA LEU A 72 -13.18 -4.23 16.04
C LEU A 72 -14.57 -3.76 16.46
N ILE A 73 -15.12 -2.86 15.68
CA ILE A 73 -16.48 -2.37 15.88
C ILE A 73 -17.42 -3.22 15.05
N TRP A 74 -18.37 -3.85 15.73
CA TRP A 74 -19.35 -4.75 15.14
C TRP A 74 -20.77 -4.25 15.32
N ARG A 75 -21.66 -4.60 14.40
CA ARG A 75 -23.11 -4.49 14.59
C ARG A 75 -23.80 -5.77 14.11
N ASP A 76 -24.92 -6.08 14.70
CA ASP A 76 -25.84 -7.07 14.18
C ASP A 76 -26.76 -6.41 13.13
N ALA A 77 -27.00 -7.10 12.03
CA ALA A 77 -27.85 -6.64 10.93
C ALA A 77 -28.75 -7.79 10.48
N PRO A 78 -29.85 -7.52 9.73
CA PRO A 78 -30.81 -8.55 9.34
C PRO A 78 -30.21 -9.74 8.58
N HIS A 79 -29.11 -9.52 7.89
CA HIS A 79 -28.42 -10.54 7.07
C HIS A 79 -27.11 -11.03 7.69
N GLY A 80 -26.91 -10.86 8.99
CA GLY A 80 -25.71 -11.29 9.69
C GLY A 80 -24.92 -10.16 10.31
N ARG A 81 -23.85 -10.52 11.01
CA ARG A 81 -22.98 -9.57 11.69
C ARG A 81 -22.12 -8.81 10.70
N GLN A 82 -21.96 -7.50 10.91
CA GLN A 82 -21.15 -6.63 10.06
C GLN A 82 -20.02 -5.99 10.86
N VAL A 83 -18.90 -5.76 10.21
CA VAL A 83 -17.72 -5.06 10.74
C VAL A 83 -17.64 -3.66 10.17
N LEU A 84 -17.16 -2.71 10.97
CA LEU A 84 -16.93 -1.35 10.52
C LEU A 84 -15.55 -1.24 9.87
N VAL A 85 -15.52 -0.70 8.65
CA VAL A 85 -14.31 -0.41 7.90
C VAL A 85 -14.30 1.05 7.42
N ALA A 86 -13.12 1.57 7.09
CA ALA A 86 -12.94 2.92 6.60
C ALA A 86 -12.16 2.93 5.29
N SER A 87 -12.59 3.75 4.33
CA SER A 87 -11.89 4.05 3.09
C SER A 87 -11.53 5.51 3.04
N ILE A 88 -10.30 5.82 2.61
CA ILE A 88 -9.84 7.19 2.40
C ILE A 88 -9.83 7.53 0.91
N MET A 89 -10.20 8.75 0.58
CA MET A 89 -10.32 9.17 -0.83
C MET A 89 -10.20 10.69 -1.00
N ALA A 90 -10.10 11.13 -2.26
CA ALA A 90 -10.19 12.53 -2.62
C ALA A 90 -11.64 13.06 -2.45
N ALA A 91 -11.79 14.35 -2.17
CA ALA A 91 -13.09 15.01 -2.08
C ALA A 91 -13.94 14.79 -3.35
N SER A 92 -13.34 14.86 -4.53
CA SER A 92 -14.03 14.62 -5.81
C SER A 92 -14.56 13.19 -5.94
N ALA A 93 -13.87 12.20 -5.39
CA ALA A 93 -14.35 10.81 -5.38
C ALA A 93 -15.49 10.63 -4.37
N TYR A 94 -15.39 11.27 -3.20
CA TYR A 94 -16.47 11.28 -2.22
C TYR A 94 -17.75 11.88 -2.82
N GLU A 95 -17.68 13.07 -3.38
CA GLU A 95 -18.84 13.75 -3.99
C GLU A 95 -19.48 12.90 -5.10
N LYS A 96 -18.68 12.27 -5.93
CA LYS A 96 -19.19 11.48 -7.05
C LYS A 96 -19.84 10.17 -6.63
N TYR A 97 -19.29 9.49 -5.64
CA TYR A 97 -19.65 8.10 -5.36
C TYR A 97 -20.38 7.89 -4.04
N TYR A 98 -20.25 8.80 -3.06
CA TYR A 98 -20.73 8.57 -1.69
C TYR A 98 -21.65 9.68 -1.15
N ALA A 99 -21.49 10.93 -1.57
CA ALA A 99 -22.26 12.05 -1.03
C ALA A 99 -23.76 11.82 -1.14
N GLY A 100 -24.47 12.03 -0.03
CA GLY A 100 -25.93 11.86 0.06
C GLY A 100 -26.45 10.42 0.01
N LYS A 101 -25.56 9.41 0.01
CA LYS A 101 -25.98 8.00 -0.03
C LYS A 101 -25.95 7.38 1.37
N ALA A 102 -26.89 6.48 1.63
CA ALA A 102 -26.91 5.67 2.85
C ALA A 102 -26.13 4.35 2.72
N GLY A 103 -25.77 3.97 1.51
CA GLY A 103 -25.05 2.73 1.20
C GLY A 103 -24.98 2.49 -0.30
N GLY A 104 -24.53 1.30 -0.68
CA GLY A 104 -24.40 0.94 -2.09
C GLY A 104 -23.92 -0.49 -2.29
N THR A 105 -23.46 -0.75 -3.50
CA THR A 105 -22.81 -2.00 -3.89
C THR A 105 -21.42 -1.68 -4.43
N SER A 106 -20.42 -2.45 -4.02
CA SER A 106 -19.07 -2.30 -4.56
C SER A 106 -19.08 -2.52 -6.08
N PRO A 107 -18.16 -1.87 -6.83
CA PRO A 107 -18.02 -2.14 -8.27
C PRO A 107 -17.82 -3.62 -8.57
N ASP A 108 -18.09 -4.01 -9.81
CA ASP A 108 -17.99 -5.39 -10.30
C ASP A 108 -16.55 -5.88 -10.54
N SER A 109 -15.56 -5.07 -10.20
CA SER A 109 -14.14 -5.36 -10.40
C SER A 109 -13.36 -5.38 -9.09
N TRP A 110 -12.43 -6.33 -8.97
CA TRP A 110 -11.53 -6.46 -7.84
C TRP A 110 -10.62 -5.23 -7.68
N GLY A 111 -10.27 -4.92 -6.42
CA GLY A 111 -9.28 -3.89 -6.08
C GLY A 111 -9.75 -2.45 -6.28
N THR A 112 -11.04 -2.21 -6.47
CA THR A 112 -11.60 -0.86 -6.61
C THR A 112 -11.80 -0.17 -5.27
N MET A 113 -12.21 -0.91 -4.24
CA MET A 113 -12.45 -0.38 -2.91
C MET A 113 -11.48 -0.99 -1.89
N TRP A 114 -10.52 -0.16 -1.45
CA TRP A 114 -9.56 -0.51 -0.40
C TRP A 114 -10.01 0.08 0.93
N VAL A 115 -9.91 -0.72 1.99
CA VAL A 115 -10.37 -0.33 3.32
C VAL A 115 -9.40 -0.80 4.40
N THR A 116 -9.44 -0.12 5.55
CA THR A 116 -8.86 -0.55 6.82
C THR A 116 -9.94 -0.86 7.82
N ALA A 117 -9.70 -1.73 8.77
CA ALA A 117 -10.64 -1.98 9.86
C ALA A 117 -10.64 -0.79 10.85
N VAL A 118 -11.83 -0.36 11.28
CA VAL A 118 -11.94 0.65 12.34
C VAL A 118 -11.80 -0.06 13.70
N PRO A 119 -10.94 0.47 14.63
CA PRO A 119 -10.46 1.85 14.68
C PRO A 119 -8.98 2.07 14.24
N GLN A 120 -8.32 1.10 13.61
CA GLN A 120 -6.87 1.12 13.37
C GLN A 120 -6.34 2.45 12.81
N LEU A 121 -6.94 2.98 11.74
CA LEU A 121 -6.49 4.24 11.13
C LEU A 121 -6.75 5.43 12.06
N GLN A 122 -7.88 5.43 12.77
CA GLN A 122 -8.27 6.49 13.68
C GLN A 122 -7.33 6.58 14.89
N GLU A 123 -6.98 5.43 15.49
CA GLU A 123 -5.99 5.34 16.57
C GLU A 123 -4.63 5.85 16.12
N PHE A 124 -4.18 5.40 14.94
CA PHE A 124 -2.91 5.82 14.38
C PHE A 124 -2.84 7.33 14.18
N CYS A 125 -3.78 7.92 13.46
CA CYS A 125 -3.72 9.34 13.14
C CYS A 125 -4.11 10.23 14.33
N GLY A 126 -4.94 9.74 15.25
CA GLY A 126 -5.23 10.41 16.51
C GLY A 126 -3.99 10.60 17.37
N GLY A 127 -3.13 9.58 17.41
CA GLY A 127 -1.84 9.61 18.13
C GLY A 127 -0.70 10.31 17.38
N ALA A 128 -0.85 10.61 16.09
CA ALA A 128 0.19 11.29 15.33
C ALA A 128 0.40 12.74 15.81
N ALA A 129 1.66 13.15 15.88
CA ALA A 129 2.03 14.52 16.27
C ALA A 129 1.79 15.53 15.14
N GLY A 130 1.65 16.81 15.52
CA GLY A 130 1.55 17.91 14.57
C GLY A 130 0.11 18.40 14.33
N ASP A 131 -0.01 19.36 13.44
CA ASP A 131 -1.29 19.93 13.00
C ASP A 131 -2.03 19.02 12.01
N ALA A 132 -3.17 19.47 11.51
CA ALA A 132 -3.98 18.70 10.56
C ALA A 132 -3.23 18.34 9.26
N ALA A 133 -2.37 19.23 8.76
CA ALA A 133 -1.59 18.98 7.55
C ALA A 133 -0.51 17.91 7.79
N ALA A 134 0.20 17.99 8.91
CA ALA A 134 1.19 16.99 9.31
C ALA A 134 0.54 15.61 9.53
N LYS A 135 -0.63 15.56 10.15
CA LYS A 135 -1.40 14.32 10.31
C LYS A 135 -1.86 13.74 8.97
N THR A 136 -2.32 14.58 8.06
CA THR A 136 -2.70 14.15 6.70
C THR A 136 -1.52 13.53 5.96
N GLU A 137 -0.36 14.17 6.00
CA GLU A 137 0.85 13.64 5.38
C GLU A 137 1.26 12.32 6.04
N ARG A 138 1.19 12.22 7.37
CA ARG A 138 1.52 11.00 8.10
C ARG A 138 0.57 9.84 7.77
N VAL A 139 -0.71 10.12 7.54
CA VAL A 139 -1.68 9.12 7.05
C VAL A 139 -1.34 8.65 5.65
N LYS A 140 -0.97 9.55 4.74
CA LYS A 140 -0.52 9.16 3.40
C LYS A 140 0.68 8.20 3.48
N GLN A 141 1.65 8.52 4.31
CA GLN A 141 2.83 7.68 4.54
C GLN A 141 2.44 6.29 5.05
N TYR A 142 1.64 6.25 6.11
CA TYR A 142 1.20 5.02 6.77
C TYR A 142 0.40 4.09 5.86
N LEU A 143 -0.43 4.67 4.99
CA LEU A 143 -1.26 3.92 4.05
C LEU A 143 -0.58 3.66 2.69
N GLY A 144 0.68 4.05 2.51
CA GLY A 144 1.37 3.84 1.24
C GLY A 144 0.79 4.65 0.09
N LEU A 145 0.20 5.82 0.38
CA LEU A 145 -0.47 6.65 -0.63
C LEU A 145 0.49 7.61 -1.31
N ASP A 146 0.19 7.95 -2.57
CA ASP A 146 0.95 8.91 -3.35
C ASP A 146 0.86 10.32 -2.73
N PRO A 147 1.98 10.94 -2.33
CA PRO A 147 1.97 12.25 -1.69
C PRO A 147 1.41 13.36 -2.59
N SER A 148 1.44 13.21 -3.91
CA SER A 148 0.95 14.21 -4.86
C SER A 148 -0.57 14.24 -5.01
N ARG A 149 -1.28 13.21 -4.52
CA ARG A 149 -2.74 13.10 -4.65
C ARG A 149 -3.47 13.63 -3.43
N ASP A 150 -4.70 14.08 -3.65
CA ASP A 150 -5.62 14.43 -2.56
C ASP A 150 -6.19 13.16 -1.89
N TYR A 151 -6.24 13.22 -0.54
CA TYR A 151 -6.87 12.20 0.31
C TYR A 151 -7.46 12.92 1.53
N SER A 152 -8.55 13.64 1.30
CA SER A 152 -9.14 14.54 2.29
C SER A 152 -10.38 13.97 2.98
N GLU A 153 -10.98 12.90 2.43
CA GLU A 153 -12.23 12.36 2.92
C GLU A 153 -12.07 10.91 3.41
N VAL A 154 -12.77 10.57 4.48
CA VAL A 154 -12.87 9.22 5.03
C VAL A 154 -14.34 8.81 5.09
N VAL A 155 -14.67 7.66 4.49
CA VAL A 155 -16.00 7.07 4.55
C VAL A 155 -15.95 5.80 5.38
N GLU A 156 -16.72 5.76 6.47
CA GLU A 156 -16.92 4.59 7.30
C GLU A 156 -18.09 3.77 6.78
N MET A 157 -17.90 2.47 6.63
CA MET A 157 -18.87 1.56 6.05
C MET A 157 -19.04 0.30 6.88
N TRP A 158 -20.26 -0.15 7.02
CA TRP A 158 -20.60 -1.47 7.53
C TRP A 158 -20.59 -2.48 6.40
N VAL A 159 -19.83 -3.55 6.58
CA VAL A 159 -19.72 -4.63 5.58
C VAL A 159 -19.78 -5.99 6.26
N ALA A 160 -20.33 -6.97 5.58
CA ALA A 160 -20.24 -8.35 6.02
C ALA A 160 -18.80 -8.86 5.92
N PRO A 161 -18.26 -9.62 6.89
CA PRO A 161 -16.89 -10.15 6.83
C PRO A 161 -16.55 -10.90 5.54
N GLU A 162 -17.49 -11.68 5.04
CA GLU A 162 -17.38 -12.43 3.78
C GLU A 162 -17.33 -11.56 2.52
N ALA A 163 -17.72 -10.27 2.63
CA ALA A 163 -17.57 -9.29 1.57
C ALA A 163 -16.13 -8.76 1.45
N LEU A 164 -15.29 -9.04 2.42
CA LEU A 164 -13.89 -8.63 2.44
C LEU A 164 -12.97 -9.74 1.92
N ALA A 165 -11.85 -9.32 1.37
CA ALA A 165 -10.71 -10.18 1.07
C ALA A 165 -9.43 -9.47 1.51
N ARG A 166 -8.44 -10.24 1.97
CA ARG A 166 -7.10 -9.71 2.20
C ARG A 166 -6.37 -9.68 0.87
N PRO A 167 -5.74 -8.57 0.48
CA PRO A 167 -5.07 -8.46 -0.82
C PRO A 167 -3.67 -9.10 -0.78
N CYS A 168 -3.62 -10.41 -0.53
CA CYS A 168 -2.42 -11.24 -0.52
C CYS A 168 -2.73 -12.61 -1.17
N PRO A 169 -1.74 -13.52 -1.36
CA PRO A 169 -1.98 -14.81 -2.01
C PRO A 169 -3.11 -15.63 -1.37
N ASP A 170 -3.22 -15.56 -0.05
CA ASP A 170 -4.36 -16.11 0.70
C ASP A 170 -5.29 -14.97 1.07
N THR A 171 -6.53 -15.04 0.60
CA THR A 171 -7.53 -13.98 0.83
C THR A 171 -8.20 -14.02 2.20
N ASP A 172 -7.80 -14.94 3.08
CA ASP A 172 -8.41 -15.13 4.39
C ASP A 172 -8.24 -13.89 5.28
N VAL A 173 -9.35 -13.25 5.60
CA VAL A 173 -9.38 -12.06 6.45
C VAL A 173 -9.24 -12.40 7.94
N THR A 174 -9.36 -13.68 8.32
CA THR A 174 -9.25 -14.16 9.72
C THR A 174 -7.82 -14.55 10.07
N ALA A 175 -6.94 -14.69 9.07
CA ALA A 175 -5.53 -15.02 9.29
C ALA A 175 -4.75 -13.83 9.88
N ALA A 176 -3.81 -14.12 10.79
CA ALA A 176 -2.91 -13.12 11.36
C ALA A 176 -1.75 -12.76 10.43
N HIS A 177 -1.46 -13.59 9.44
CA HIS A 177 -0.38 -13.39 8.48
C HIS A 177 -0.82 -13.82 7.09
N CYS A 178 -0.27 -13.19 6.06
CA CYS A 178 -0.37 -13.68 4.69
C CYS A 178 0.64 -14.81 4.46
N THR A 179 0.33 -15.71 3.52
CA THR A 179 1.32 -16.64 3.01
C THR A 179 2.28 -15.93 2.05
N LEU A 180 3.53 -16.37 2.02
CA LEU A 180 4.52 -15.87 1.05
C LEU A 180 4.41 -16.55 -0.30
N ASP A 181 3.74 -17.68 -0.33
CA ASP A 181 3.67 -18.51 -1.51
C ASP A 181 2.80 -17.83 -2.55
N ALA A 182 3.52 -16.98 -3.19
CA ALA A 182 2.96 -16.22 -4.24
C ALA A 182 2.69 -17.13 -5.41
N SER A 183 1.76 -16.97 -5.98
CA SER A 183 1.57 -16.61 -7.38
C SER A 183 2.58 -17.16 -8.39
N ALA A 184 3.81 -17.44 -8.05
CA ALA A 184 4.74 -18.14 -8.90
C ALA A 184 4.38 -19.63 -9.05
N THR A 185 3.62 -20.17 -8.12
CA THR A 185 3.28 -21.59 -8.06
C THR A 185 1.78 -21.87 -8.00
N VAL A 186 0.95 -20.89 -7.69
CA VAL A 186 -0.50 -21.06 -7.69
C VAL A 186 -1.03 -20.93 -9.12
N ALA A 187 -1.44 -22.04 -9.71
CA ALA A 187 -2.07 -22.04 -11.02
C ALA A 187 -3.39 -21.23 -10.98
N ARG A 188 -3.63 -20.48 -12.06
CA ARG A 188 -4.91 -19.81 -12.26
C ARG A 188 -6.05 -20.84 -12.17
N PRO A 189 -7.07 -20.65 -11.35
CA PRO A 189 -8.19 -21.58 -11.29
C PRO A 189 -8.82 -21.79 -12.67
N SER A 190 -9.13 -23.05 -13.01
CA SER A 190 -9.87 -23.40 -14.20
C SER A 190 -11.31 -23.72 -13.78
N CYS A 191 -12.28 -22.90 -14.19
CA CYS A 191 -13.64 -22.97 -13.73
C CYS A 191 -14.59 -23.35 -14.86
N ALA A 192 -15.56 -24.22 -14.57
CA ALA A 192 -16.66 -24.44 -15.48
C ALA A 192 -17.66 -23.26 -15.46
N ALA A 193 -18.46 -23.16 -16.51
CA ALA A 193 -19.50 -22.14 -16.58
C ALA A 193 -20.53 -22.38 -15.44
N GLY A 194 -20.85 -21.29 -14.69
CA GLY A 194 -21.79 -21.34 -13.58
C GLY A 194 -21.19 -21.68 -12.20
N GLU A 195 -19.91 -22.01 -12.12
CA GLU A 195 -19.21 -22.22 -10.82
C GLU A 195 -18.84 -20.88 -10.17
N ALA A 196 -19.82 -20.17 -9.59
CA ALA A 196 -19.65 -18.81 -9.10
C ALA A 196 -18.48 -18.64 -8.12
N ALA A 197 -18.29 -19.56 -7.18
CA ALA A 197 -17.20 -19.49 -6.21
C ALA A 197 -15.81 -19.69 -6.86
N CYS A 198 -15.74 -20.54 -7.88
CA CYS A 198 -14.52 -20.74 -8.66
C CYS A 198 -14.20 -19.49 -9.50
N LEU A 199 -15.22 -18.93 -10.16
CA LEU A 199 -15.08 -17.72 -10.99
C LEU A 199 -14.68 -16.49 -10.13
N GLU A 200 -15.18 -16.39 -8.89
CA GLU A 200 -14.75 -15.36 -7.94
C GLU A 200 -13.25 -15.48 -7.65
N LYS A 201 -12.77 -16.68 -7.34
CA LYS A 201 -11.34 -16.96 -7.11
C LYS A 201 -10.49 -16.70 -8.36
N GLN A 202 -10.98 -17.08 -9.52
CA GLN A 202 -10.31 -16.83 -10.81
C GLN A 202 -10.19 -15.32 -11.07
N GLY A 203 -11.26 -14.55 -10.86
CA GLY A 203 -11.25 -13.11 -11.00
C GLY A 203 -10.28 -12.41 -10.03
N TYR A 204 -10.20 -12.90 -8.77
CA TYR A 204 -9.21 -12.44 -7.81
C TYR A 204 -7.79 -12.73 -8.30
N TRP A 205 -7.54 -13.95 -8.78
CA TRP A 205 -6.23 -14.35 -9.29
C TRP A 205 -5.79 -13.48 -10.49
N ASP A 206 -6.69 -13.24 -11.44
CA ASP A 206 -6.43 -12.39 -12.61
C ASP A 206 -6.11 -10.94 -12.20
N TRP A 207 -6.83 -10.41 -11.21
CA TRP A 207 -6.57 -9.10 -10.64
C TRP A 207 -5.21 -9.06 -9.94
N PHE A 208 -4.93 -10.02 -9.06
CA PHE A 208 -3.68 -10.11 -8.30
C PHE A 208 -2.46 -10.19 -9.21
N ALA A 209 -2.47 -11.12 -10.16
CA ALA A 209 -1.39 -11.32 -11.12
C ALA A 209 -1.14 -10.08 -12.01
N ARG A 210 -2.21 -9.37 -12.40
CA ARG A 210 -2.09 -8.11 -13.14
C ARG A 210 -1.44 -7.04 -12.28
N ASN A 211 -1.89 -6.86 -11.04
CA ASN A 211 -1.40 -5.81 -10.16
C ASN A 211 0.06 -6.02 -9.74
N MET A 212 0.52 -7.26 -9.62
CA MET A 212 1.94 -7.56 -9.45
C MET A 212 2.85 -7.00 -10.56
N ARG A 213 2.31 -6.76 -11.75
CA ARG A 213 3.06 -6.22 -12.89
C ARG A 213 3.00 -4.71 -13.00
N VAL A 214 1.94 -4.07 -12.48
CA VAL A 214 1.69 -2.64 -12.74
C VAL A 214 1.88 -1.73 -11.53
N ASN A 215 1.91 -2.27 -10.31
CA ASN A 215 1.97 -1.42 -9.11
C ASN A 215 3.38 -0.86 -8.80
N TYR A 216 4.44 -1.46 -9.31
CA TYR A 216 5.82 -1.11 -8.91
C TYR A 216 6.53 -0.19 -9.91
N VAL A 217 5.76 0.54 -10.70
CA VAL A 217 6.23 1.54 -11.67
C VAL A 217 5.75 2.92 -11.27
N GLU A 218 6.24 3.96 -11.92
CA GLU A 218 5.78 5.33 -11.72
C GLU A 218 4.24 5.42 -11.87
N GLY A 219 3.59 6.08 -10.90
CA GLY A 219 2.14 6.18 -10.81
C GLY A 219 1.42 4.98 -10.19
N GLY A 220 2.17 3.94 -9.79
CA GLY A 220 1.66 2.78 -9.07
C GLY A 220 1.57 2.98 -7.56
N ALA A 221 1.51 1.89 -6.80
CA ALA A 221 1.41 1.89 -5.35
C ALA A 221 2.41 0.89 -4.72
N PRO A 222 2.97 1.17 -3.55
CA PRO A 222 3.89 0.28 -2.84
C PRO A 222 3.11 -0.87 -2.15
N TRP A 223 2.48 -1.70 -2.95
CA TRP A 223 1.66 -2.81 -2.49
C TRP A 223 2.53 -3.98 -2.00
N THR A 224 2.46 -4.30 -0.72
CA THR A 224 3.34 -5.32 -0.11
C THR A 224 2.95 -6.75 -0.49
N ARG A 225 1.68 -7.01 -0.81
CA ARG A 225 1.08 -8.34 -0.98
C ARG A 225 1.14 -9.19 0.30
N LEU A 226 1.42 -8.56 1.43
CA LEU A 226 1.57 -9.19 2.74
C LEU A 226 0.46 -8.77 3.71
N GLY A 227 -0.63 -8.15 3.18
CA GLY A 227 -1.81 -7.79 3.94
C GLY A 227 -1.69 -6.52 4.78
N TYR A 228 -0.64 -5.76 4.58
CA TYR A 228 -0.45 -4.43 5.18
C TYR A 228 0.05 -3.43 4.13
N THR A 229 -0.24 -2.16 4.35
CA THR A 229 0.26 -1.05 3.53
C THR A 229 1.74 -0.78 3.83
N TYR A 230 2.50 -0.30 2.85
CA TYR A 230 3.90 0.08 3.07
C TYR A 230 3.98 1.49 3.66
N ASP A 231 4.46 1.62 4.89
CA ASP A 231 4.71 2.92 5.52
C ASP A 231 6.03 3.52 5.00
N TRP A 232 5.94 4.53 4.12
CA TRP A 232 7.11 5.17 3.55
C TRP A 232 7.64 6.39 4.34
N HIS A 233 7.21 6.57 5.59
CA HIS A 233 7.73 7.62 6.46
C HIS A 233 9.25 7.47 6.65
N PRO A 234 10.04 8.56 6.53
CA PRO A 234 11.47 8.52 6.82
C PRO A 234 11.67 8.29 8.33
N GLN A 235 12.03 7.08 8.70
CA GLN A 235 12.39 6.79 10.08
C GLN A 235 13.82 7.28 10.32
N THR A 236 13.97 8.37 11.06
CA THR A 236 15.28 8.89 11.43
C THR A 236 16.04 7.83 12.24
N GLY A 237 17.22 7.45 11.75
CA GLY A 237 18.05 6.43 12.40
C GLY A 237 17.69 4.98 12.11
N ALA A 238 16.66 4.70 11.31
CA ALA A 238 16.40 3.35 10.85
C ALA A 238 17.43 2.95 9.77
N PRO A 239 18.00 1.73 9.81
CA PRO A 239 18.84 1.23 8.76
C PRO A 239 18.11 1.23 7.41
N ASP A 240 18.84 1.45 6.32
CA ASP A 240 18.29 1.20 4.99
C ASP A 240 17.81 -0.25 4.90
N GLY A 241 16.56 -0.44 4.49
CA GLY A 241 15.94 -1.77 4.44
C GLY A 241 15.16 -2.18 5.69
N ALA A 242 15.01 -1.31 6.70
CA ALA A 242 14.10 -1.57 7.82
C ALA A 242 12.68 -1.84 7.32
N VAL A 243 12.04 -2.86 7.90
CA VAL A 243 10.67 -3.23 7.55
C VAL A 243 9.72 -2.13 7.98
N ARG A 244 8.80 -1.77 7.09
CA ARG A 244 7.89 -0.64 7.26
C ARG A 244 6.45 -1.11 7.20
N TYR A 245 5.90 -1.41 8.37
CA TYR A 245 4.53 -1.88 8.51
C TYR A 245 3.56 -0.70 8.62
N GLY A 246 2.63 -0.64 7.68
CA GLY A 246 1.50 0.27 7.73
C GLY A 246 0.25 -0.39 8.32
N ALA A 247 -0.93 0.04 7.87
CA ALA A 247 -2.21 -0.53 8.29
C ALA A 247 -2.43 -1.93 7.71
N SER A 248 -3.16 -2.76 8.43
CA SER A 248 -3.77 -3.95 7.82
C SER A 248 -4.75 -3.52 6.75
N GLU A 249 -4.62 -4.10 5.56
CA GLU A 249 -5.40 -3.70 4.40
C GLU A 249 -6.37 -4.80 3.96
N PHE A 250 -7.51 -4.36 3.45
CA PHE A 250 -8.54 -5.22 2.91
C PHE A 250 -9.10 -4.59 1.64
N ILE A 251 -9.74 -5.43 0.79
CA ILE A 251 -10.51 -4.97 -0.36
C ILE A 251 -11.93 -5.52 -0.26
N LEU A 252 -12.92 -4.71 -0.65
CA LEU A 252 -14.25 -5.23 -0.89
C LEU A 252 -14.22 -6.07 -2.17
N LYS A 253 -14.81 -7.26 -2.06
CA LYS A 253 -15.06 -8.12 -3.21
C LYS A 253 -16.03 -7.46 -4.19
N PRO A 254 -16.00 -7.82 -5.46
CA PRO A 254 -16.94 -7.30 -6.45
C PRO A 254 -18.40 -7.51 -6.07
N SER A 255 -19.24 -6.52 -6.38
CA SER A 255 -20.70 -6.58 -6.26
C SER A 255 -21.21 -6.96 -4.87
N ARG A 256 -20.56 -6.47 -3.82
CA ARG A 256 -20.97 -6.68 -2.41
C ARG A 256 -21.65 -5.43 -1.85
N PRO A 257 -22.75 -5.60 -1.10
CA PRO A 257 -23.44 -4.48 -0.47
C PRO A 257 -22.62 -3.91 0.69
N TYR A 258 -22.77 -2.61 0.93
CA TYR A 258 -22.28 -1.91 2.11
C TYR A 258 -23.26 -0.82 2.53
N ASP A 259 -23.27 -0.48 3.83
CA ASP A 259 -24.01 0.66 4.35
C ASP A 259 -23.03 1.73 4.82
N ILE A 260 -23.28 2.98 4.49
CA ILE A 260 -22.48 4.10 4.97
C ILE A 260 -22.89 4.44 6.40
N ARG A 261 -21.94 4.39 7.33
CA ARG A 261 -22.13 4.84 8.70
C ARG A 261 -21.98 6.36 8.81
N ALA A 262 -20.91 6.88 8.27
CA ALA A 262 -20.55 8.28 8.37
C ALA A 262 -19.50 8.65 7.30
N ALA A 263 -19.41 9.93 6.99
CA ALA A 263 -18.33 10.50 6.24
C ALA A 263 -17.70 11.66 7.05
N HIS A 264 -16.41 11.83 6.95
CA HIS A 264 -15.63 12.81 7.69
C HIS A 264 -14.56 13.41 6.80
N THR A 265 -14.19 14.66 7.05
CA THR A 265 -12.88 15.09 6.59
C THR A 265 -11.80 14.28 7.32
N LEU A 266 -10.66 14.03 6.69
CA LEU A 266 -9.57 13.30 7.33
C LEU A 266 -9.11 14.01 8.62
N ALA A 267 -9.12 15.36 8.62
CA ALA A 267 -8.77 16.15 9.79
C ALA A 267 -9.73 15.90 10.98
N ASP A 268 -11.04 15.80 10.72
CA ASP A 268 -12.02 15.48 11.76
C ASP A 268 -11.93 14.05 12.22
N TYR A 269 -11.71 13.12 11.30
CA TYR A 269 -11.54 11.71 11.60
C TYR A 269 -10.37 11.45 12.56
N CYS A 270 -9.25 12.14 12.35
CA CYS A 270 -8.06 12.02 13.19
C CYS A 270 -8.16 12.80 14.54
N ARG A 271 -9.20 13.61 14.75
CA ARG A 271 -9.46 14.28 16.06
C ARG A 271 -10.38 13.50 16.97
N LYS A 272 -11.15 12.57 16.43
CA LYS A 272 -12.07 11.76 17.24
C LYS A 272 -11.27 10.79 18.11
N PRO A 273 -11.69 10.53 19.37
CA PRO A 273 -11.25 9.38 20.10
C PRO A 273 -11.59 8.11 19.30
N ALA A 274 -10.72 7.11 19.36
CA ALA A 274 -11.07 5.78 18.83
C ALA A 274 -12.34 5.28 19.52
N ALA A 275 -13.24 4.71 18.76
CA ALA A 275 -14.57 4.29 19.23
C ALA A 275 -14.49 3.09 20.15
#